data_0153f3715ee11ffc89086408ac055c35
#
_entry.id   0153f3715ee11ffc89086408ac055c35
#
_cell.length_a   1.000
_cell.length_b   1.000
_cell.length_c   1.000
_cell.angle_alpha   90.00
_cell.angle_beta   90.00
_cell.angle_gamma   90.00
#
_symmetry.space_group_name_H-M   'P 1'
#
loop_
_entity.id
_entity.type
_entity.pdbx_description
1 polymer ?
#
loop_
_entity_poly.entity_id
_entity_poly.type
_entity_poly.pdbx_seq_one_letter_code
_entity_poly.pdbx_strand_id
1 'polypeptide(L)'
;MRPIELLTIQRENIHYEERYIIAGVKTEAGKNRIIPIHKDIMSCVHDLLNDTNVYLFTGKKNKHIYNIYRLAYHDTMKRLSLQHNDTYDTRHTFSTLSKLCNLDNAARKKILGHACNDITDDVYTHEPIHYLIDQIDKINLLDYC
;
A
#
# COMPACT_ATOMS: atom_id res chain seq x y z
N MET A 1 -1.60 -2.28 1.85
CA MET A 1 -0.44 -2.68 2.70
C MET A 1 -0.94 -3.05 4.09
N ARG A 2 -0.16 -3.81 4.87
CA ARG A 2 -0.44 -3.96 6.31
C ARG A 2 0.04 -2.71 7.05
N PRO A 3 -0.56 -2.32 8.19
CA PRO A 3 -0.15 -1.11 8.92
C PRO A 3 1.35 -1.07 9.26
N ILE A 4 1.91 -2.20 9.71
CA ILE A 4 3.35 -2.27 10.02
C ILE A 4 4.24 -2.09 8.78
N GLU A 5 3.81 -2.59 7.62
CA GLU A 5 4.54 -2.40 6.36
C GLU A 5 4.56 -0.91 5.97
N LEU A 6 3.43 -0.22 6.14
CA LEU A 6 3.32 1.22 5.89
C LEU A 6 4.28 2.01 6.79
N LEU A 7 4.30 1.69 8.09
CA LEU A 7 5.09 2.42 9.08
C LEU A 7 6.60 2.15 9.00
N THR A 8 7.01 1.14 8.27
CA THR A 8 8.42 0.76 8.08
C THR A 8 8.96 1.07 6.69
N ILE A 9 8.20 1.81 5.86
CA ILE A 9 8.70 2.26 4.56
C ILE A 9 9.90 3.18 4.78
N GLN A 10 11.03 2.82 4.20
CA GLN A 10 12.20 3.68 4.10
C GLN A 10 12.13 4.51 2.83
N ARG A 11 12.60 5.75 2.89
CA ARG A 11 12.56 6.68 1.75
C ARG A 11 13.34 6.18 0.55
N GLU A 12 14.46 5.51 0.79
CA GLU A 12 15.29 4.91 -0.26
C GLU A 12 14.57 3.83 -1.09
N ASN A 13 13.48 3.26 -0.54
CA ASN A 13 12.68 2.25 -1.20
C ASN A 13 11.48 2.85 -1.98
N ILE A 14 11.41 4.18 -2.08
CA ILE A 14 10.35 4.88 -2.81
C ILE A 14 10.91 5.37 -4.14
N HIS A 15 10.45 4.79 -5.21
CA HIS A 15 10.78 5.15 -6.60
C HIS A 15 9.63 6.05 -7.11
N TYR A 16 9.72 7.33 -6.77
CA TYR A 16 8.62 8.28 -6.99
C TYR A 16 8.31 8.46 -8.48
N GLU A 17 9.33 8.69 -9.30
CA GLU A 17 9.15 8.92 -10.75
C GLU A 17 8.58 7.68 -11.45
N GLU A 18 8.99 6.50 -11.02
CA GLU A 18 8.51 5.22 -11.56
C GLU A 18 7.23 4.73 -10.88
N ARG A 19 6.72 5.48 -9.91
CA ARG A 19 5.45 5.23 -9.23
C ARG A 19 5.36 3.88 -8.50
N TYR A 20 6.40 3.49 -7.77
CA TYR A 20 6.32 2.28 -6.95
C TYR A 20 7.14 2.38 -5.64
N ILE A 21 6.84 1.48 -4.73
CA ILE A 21 7.52 1.32 -3.45
C ILE A 21 7.95 -0.14 -3.32
N ILE A 22 9.16 -0.37 -2.82
CA ILE A 22 9.60 -1.69 -2.39
C ILE A 22 9.30 -1.82 -0.91
N ALA A 23 8.38 -2.72 -0.54
CA ALA A 23 8.00 -2.90 0.86
C ALA A 23 7.51 -4.33 1.13
N GLY A 24 7.34 -4.62 2.42
CA GLY A 24 6.85 -5.89 2.91
C GLY A 24 7.83 -6.58 3.83
N VAL A 25 7.36 -6.99 5.03
CA VAL A 25 8.24 -7.51 6.09
C VAL A 25 7.73 -8.80 6.75
N LYS A 26 6.45 -9.16 6.54
CA LYS A 26 5.81 -10.16 7.40
C LYS A 26 5.85 -11.61 6.86
N THR A 27 5.79 -11.79 5.56
CA THR A 27 5.72 -13.12 4.93
C THR A 27 6.73 -13.23 3.81
N GLU A 28 7.25 -14.42 3.53
CA GLU A 28 8.22 -14.60 2.43
C GLU A 28 7.66 -14.10 1.09
N ALA A 29 6.43 -14.47 0.74
CA ALA A 29 5.76 -13.99 -0.48
C ALA A 29 5.47 -12.47 -0.49
N GLY A 30 5.55 -11.82 0.67
CA GLY A 30 5.29 -10.39 0.80
C GLY A 30 6.53 -9.54 1.00
N LYS A 31 7.72 -10.14 1.23
CA LYS A 31 8.96 -9.40 1.42
C LYS A 31 9.40 -8.72 0.13
N ASN A 32 9.87 -7.49 0.28
CA ASN A 32 10.47 -6.71 -0.81
C ASN A 32 9.65 -6.69 -2.10
N ARG A 33 8.31 -6.77 -1.96
CA ARG A 33 7.44 -6.74 -3.13
C ARG A 33 7.30 -5.33 -3.66
N ILE A 34 7.07 -5.24 -4.94
CA ILE A 34 6.74 -3.99 -5.62
C ILE A 34 5.27 -3.65 -5.33
N ILE A 35 5.04 -2.45 -4.85
CA ILE A 35 3.71 -1.89 -4.58
C ILE A 35 3.58 -0.63 -5.42
N PRO A 36 2.73 -0.62 -6.45
CA PRO A 36 2.53 0.56 -7.28
C PRO A 36 1.85 1.68 -6.49
N ILE A 37 2.19 2.92 -6.82
CA ILE A 37 1.58 4.11 -6.24
C ILE A 37 0.47 4.58 -7.19
N HIS A 38 -0.76 4.64 -6.67
CA HIS A 38 -1.90 5.14 -7.42
C HIS A 38 -1.70 6.62 -7.79
N LYS A 39 -2.12 7.00 -9.01
CA LYS A 39 -1.95 8.38 -9.50
C LYS A 39 -2.53 9.44 -8.57
N ASP A 40 -3.69 9.18 -7.96
CA ASP A 40 -4.40 10.16 -7.13
C ASP A 40 -3.73 10.44 -5.78
N ILE A 41 -2.77 9.59 -5.34
CA ILE A 41 -2.03 9.81 -4.09
C ILE A 41 -0.59 10.29 -4.31
N MET A 42 -0.19 10.54 -5.55
CA MET A 42 1.17 10.98 -5.86
C MET A 42 1.55 12.28 -5.17
N SER A 43 0.64 13.27 -5.12
CA SER A 43 0.88 14.53 -4.42
C SER A 43 1.11 14.30 -2.91
N CYS A 44 0.31 13.43 -2.28
CA CYS A 44 0.48 13.09 -0.87
C CYS A 44 1.85 12.42 -0.60
N VAL A 45 2.30 11.55 -1.50
CA VAL A 45 3.62 10.91 -1.39
C VAL A 45 4.73 11.94 -1.57
N HIS A 46 4.59 12.87 -2.53
CA HIS A 46 5.53 13.97 -2.74
C HIS A 46 5.70 14.82 -1.47
N ASP A 47 4.60 15.23 -0.85
CA ASP A 47 4.62 16.05 0.35
C ASP A 47 5.35 15.34 1.51
N LEU A 48 5.15 14.03 1.65
CA LEU A 48 5.85 13.22 2.63
C LEU A 48 7.35 13.06 2.34
N LEU A 49 7.77 13.16 1.08
CA LEU A 49 9.19 13.08 0.70
C LEU A 49 9.98 14.35 1.01
N ASN A 50 9.33 15.48 1.24
CA ASN A 50 10.00 16.75 1.59
C ASN A 50 10.64 16.75 3.00
N ASP A 51 10.33 15.78 3.85
CA ASP A 51 10.98 15.61 5.15
C ASP A 51 12.31 14.84 5.01
N THR A 52 13.26 15.07 5.90
CA THR A 52 14.61 14.46 5.88
C THR A 52 14.74 13.16 6.67
N ASN A 53 13.65 12.62 7.16
CA ASN A 53 13.64 11.42 7.97
C ASN A 53 13.94 10.15 7.15
N VAL A 54 14.54 9.13 7.78
CA VAL A 54 14.83 7.84 7.16
C VAL A 54 13.54 7.11 6.76
N TYR A 55 12.52 7.17 7.60
CA TYR A 55 11.22 6.56 7.36
C TYR A 55 10.22 7.57 6.81
N LEU A 56 9.32 7.12 5.94
CA LEU A 56 8.31 7.99 5.31
C LEU A 56 7.37 8.65 6.34
N PHE A 57 6.95 7.93 7.36
CA PHE A 57 5.93 8.40 8.31
C PHE A 57 6.45 8.78 9.68
N THR A 58 7.75 8.60 9.98
CA THR A 58 8.27 8.92 11.32
C THR A 58 9.71 9.31 11.34
N GLY A 59 9.98 10.40 12.02
CA GLY A 59 11.33 10.89 12.27
C GLY A 59 12.11 10.16 13.36
N LYS A 60 11.53 9.25 14.12
CA LYS A 60 12.20 8.57 15.24
C LYS A 60 11.84 7.09 15.28
N LYS A 61 12.85 6.23 15.46
CA LYS A 61 12.65 4.82 15.84
C LYS A 61 11.95 4.77 17.18
N ASN A 62 10.63 4.61 17.19
CA ASN A 62 9.86 4.54 18.41
C ASN A 62 9.09 3.22 18.46
N LYS A 63 9.28 2.46 19.55
CA LYS A 63 8.53 1.22 19.82
C LYS A 63 7.01 1.43 19.85
N HIS A 64 6.55 2.68 20.01
CA HIS A 64 5.14 3.04 20.12
C HIS A 64 4.52 3.57 18.82
N ILE A 65 5.24 3.53 17.70
CA ILE A 65 4.77 4.09 16.43
C ILE A 65 3.41 3.54 15.99
N TYR A 66 3.18 2.25 16.16
CA TYR A 66 1.91 1.63 15.81
C TYR A 66 0.75 2.18 16.65
N ASN A 67 0.97 2.43 17.94
CA ASN A 67 -0.05 3.01 18.82
C ASN A 67 -0.37 4.44 18.42
N ILE A 68 0.65 5.25 18.09
CA ILE A 68 0.47 6.62 17.61
C ILE A 68 -0.34 6.61 16.31
N TYR A 69 0.04 5.77 15.37
CA TYR A 69 -0.69 5.61 14.11
C TYR A 69 -2.15 5.20 14.36
N ARG A 70 -2.38 4.21 15.22
CA ARG A 70 -3.73 3.74 15.54
C ARG A 70 -4.59 4.84 16.14
N LEU A 71 -4.05 5.63 17.07
CA LEU A 71 -4.77 6.76 17.67
C LEU A 71 -5.11 7.83 16.62
N ALA A 72 -4.14 8.22 15.78
CA ALA A 72 -4.36 9.17 14.71
C ALA A 72 -5.39 8.66 13.68
N TYR A 73 -5.33 7.37 13.35
CA TYR A 73 -6.30 6.72 12.46
C TYR A 73 -7.72 6.80 13.04
N HIS A 74 -7.92 6.41 14.30
CA HIS A 74 -9.23 6.44 14.93
C HIS A 74 -9.78 7.88 15.08
N ASP A 75 -8.93 8.85 15.40
CA ASP A 75 -9.34 10.25 15.44
C ASP A 75 -9.80 10.74 14.04
N THR A 76 -9.06 10.40 13.01
CA THR A 76 -9.42 10.72 11.62
C THR A 76 -10.75 10.07 11.23
N MET A 77 -10.94 8.78 11.52
CA MET A 77 -12.20 8.07 11.22
C MET A 77 -13.38 8.71 11.95
N LYS A 78 -13.19 9.11 13.21
CA LYS A 78 -14.21 9.81 13.99
C LYS A 78 -14.60 11.16 13.36
N ARG A 79 -13.61 11.94 12.91
CA ARG A 79 -13.86 13.22 12.22
C ARG A 79 -14.62 13.05 10.92
N LEU A 80 -14.38 11.94 10.22
CA LEU A 80 -15.08 11.58 8.99
C LEU A 80 -16.44 10.90 9.24
N SER A 81 -16.87 10.78 10.50
CA SER A 81 -18.09 10.05 10.90
C SER A 81 -18.10 8.56 10.48
N LEU A 82 -16.90 7.99 10.27
CA LEU A 82 -16.71 6.57 9.98
C LEU A 82 -16.41 5.84 11.29
N GLN A 83 -17.43 5.25 11.89
CA GLN A 83 -17.28 4.52 13.15
C GLN A 83 -16.96 3.05 12.92
N HIS A 84 -16.28 2.42 13.89
CA HIS A 84 -15.96 0.98 13.91
C HIS A 84 -14.95 0.49 12.87
N ASN A 85 -14.09 1.37 12.35
CA ASN A 85 -13.05 0.99 11.40
C ASN A 85 -11.74 0.64 12.11
N ASP A 86 -11.13 -0.48 11.71
CA ASP A 86 -9.78 -0.87 12.11
C ASP A 86 -8.75 -0.39 11.06
N THR A 87 -7.51 -0.24 11.47
CA THR A 87 -6.39 0.10 10.58
C THR A 87 -6.19 -0.91 9.44
N TYR A 88 -6.68 -2.14 9.57
CA TYR A 88 -6.70 -3.16 8.52
C TYR A 88 -7.82 -2.96 7.49
N ASP A 89 -8.84 -2.20 7.79
CA ASP A 89 -9.99 -2.00 6.90
C ASP A 89 -9.61 -1.31 5.60
N THR A 90 -8.60 -0.44 5.62
CA THR A 90 -8.03 0.16 4.40
C THR A 90 -7.51 -0.91 3.43
N ARG A 91 -6.92 -1.99 3.95
CA ARG A 91 -6.46 -3.12 3.14
C ARG A 91 -7.63 -3.97 2.63
N HIS A 92 -8.66 -4.15 3.45
CA HIS A 92 -9.89 -4.85 3.04
C HIS A 92 -10.62 -4.05 1.96
N THR A 93 -10.73 -2.73 2.11
CA THR A 93 -11.29 -1.83 1.11
C THR A 93 -10.56 -1.96 -0.23
N PHE A 94 -9.22 -1.90 -0.22
CA PHE A 94 -8.44 -2.13 -1.45
C PHE A 94 -8.75 -3.50 -2.06
N SER A 95 -8.82 -4.57 -1.25
CA SER A 95 -9.13 -5.91 -1.76
C SER A 95 -10.51 -5.99 -2.40
N THR A 96 -11.48 -5.27 -1.87
CA THR A 96 -12.85 -5.20 -2.41
C THR A 96 -12.88 -4.37 -3.70
N LEU A 97 -12.35 -3.14 -3.68
CA LEU A 97 -12.29 -2.26 -4.84
C LEU A 97 -11.52 -2.91 -6.01
N SER A 98 -10.43 -3.59 -5.72
CA SER A 98 -9.65 -4.30 -6.76
C SER A 98 -10.45 -5.39 -7.47
N LYS A 99 -11.40 -6.02 -6.79
CA LYS A 99 -12.33 -6.98 -7.42
C LYS A 99 -13.41 -6.25 -8.23
N LEU A 100 -14.01 -5.22 -7.67
CA LEU A 100 -15.07 -4.45 -8.34
C LEU A 100 -14.56 -3.79 -9.63
N CYS A 101 -13.31 -3.29 -9.62
CA CYS A 101 -12.66 -2.68 -10.78
C CYS A 101 -12.00 -3.71 -11.71
N ASN A 102 -12.26 -5.01 -11.52
CA ASN A 102 -11.72 -6.08 -12.36
C ASN A 102 -10.19 -6.04 -12.52
N LEU A 103 -9.46 -5.76 -11.44
CA LEU A 103 -8.00 -5.91 -11.44
C LEU A 103 -7.66 -7.38 -11.68
N ASP A 104 -6.62 -7.60 -12.46
CA ASP A 104 -6.10 -8.94 -12.67
C ASP A 104 -5.78 -9.63 -11.32
N ASN A 105 -6.11 -10.92 -11.21
CA ASN A 105 -6.01 -11.66 -9.96
C ASN A 105 -4.55 -11.86 -9.51
N ALA A 106 -3.63 -12.09 -10.45
CA ALA A 106 -2.21 -12.25 -10.15
C ALA A 106 -1.62 -10.92 -9.67
N ALA A 107 -1.89 -9.81 -10.38
CA ALA A 107 -1.49 -8.46 -9.96
C ALA A 107 -2.03 -8.11 -8.57
N ARG A 108 -3.29 -8.40 -8.30
CA ARG A 108 -3.92 -8.17 -6.99
C ARG A 108 -3.25 -8.97 -5.88
N LYS A 109 -2.98 -10.28 -6.09
CA LYS A 109 -2.27 -11.13 -5.13
C LYS A 109 -0.87 -10.58 -4.86
N LYS A 110 -0.14 -10.18 -5.91
CA LYS A 110 1.21 -9.63 -5.84
C LYS A 110 1.25 -8.32 -5.03
N ILE A 111 0.37 -7.36 -5.35
CA ILE A 111 0.26 -6.09 -4.62
C ILE A 111 -0.09 -6.33 -3.14
N LEU A 112 -0.97 -7.27 -2.84
CA LEU A 112 -1.34 -7.62 -1.47
C LEU A 112 -0.27 -8.44 -0.74
N GLY A 113 0.67 -9.07 -1.44
CA GLY A 113 1.65 -9.98 -0.85
C GLY A 113 0.99 -11.26 -0.32
N HIS A 114 0.09 -11.82 -1.10
CA HIS A 114 -0.46 -13.16 -0.89
C HIS A 114 0.41 -14.19 -1.57
N ALA A 115 0.56 -15.37 -0.97
CA ALA A 115 1.24 -16.49 -1.63
C ALA A 115 0.48 -16.87 -2.91
N CYS A 116 1.22 -17.04 -4.00
CA CYS A 116 0.70 -17.66 -5.21
C CYS A 116 0.80 -19.17 -5.00
N ASN A 117 -0.34 -19.85 -4.90
CA ASN A 117 -0.39 -21.30 -4.70
C ASN A 117 -0.44 -22.07 -6.03
N ASP A 118 -0.52 -21.38 -7.17
CA ASP A 118 -0.54 -21.97 -8.50
C ASP A 118 0.83 -21.88 -9.17
N ILE A 119 1.33 -23.01 -9.64
CA ILE A 119 2.59 -23.13 -10.39
C ILE A 119 2.56 -22.27 -11.68
N THR A 120 1.37 -22.02 -12.21
CA THR A 120 1.15 -21.12 -13.34
C THR A 120 1.33 -19.64 -13.02
N ASP A 121 1.12 -19.23 -11.76
CA ASP A 121 1.35 -17.84 -11.32
C ASP A 121 2.87 -17.53 -11.18
N ASP A 122 3.73 -18.54 -10.99
CA ASP A 122 5.19 -18.38 -10.90
C ASP A 122 5.86 -18.02 -12.23
N VAL A 123 5.23 -18.34 -13.36
CA VAL A 123 5.76 -17.98 -14.69
C VAL A 123 5.68 -16.47 -14.95
N TYR A 124 4.83 -15.75 -14.24
CA TYR A 124 4.67 -14.29 -14.32
C TYR A 124 5.50 -13.50 -13.30
N THR A 125 6.60 -14.08 -12.76
CA THR A 125 7.47 -13.42 -11.77
C THR A 125 8.15 -12.14 -12.25
N HIS A 126 8.10 -11.85 -13.54
CA HIS A 126 8.67 -10.65 -14.17
C HIS A 126 7.61 -9.71 -14.77
N GLU A 127 6.43 -9.60 -14.15
CA GLU A 127 5.47 -8.61 -14.62
C GLU A 127 6.08 -7.20 -14.51
N PRO A 128 6.11 -6.45 -15.64
CA PRO A 128 6.67 -5.11 -15.64
C PRO A 128 5.95 -4.22 -14.63
N ILE A 129 6.67 -3.33 -13.97
CA ILE A 129 6.11 -2.34 -13.04
C ILE A 129 4.93 -1.60 -13.68
N HIS A 130 5.03 -1.24 -14.94
CA HIS A 130 3.97 -0.58 -15.72
C HIS A 130 2.64 -1.35 -15.69
N TYR A 131 2.69 -2.68 -15.79
CA TYR A 131 1.50 -3.50 -15.69
C TYR A 131 0.81 -3.36 -14.33
N LEU A 132 1.56 -3.38 -13.22
CA LEU A 132 0.98 -3.21 -11.88
C LEU A 132 0.40 -1.79 -11.70
N ILE A 133 1.03 -0.77 -12.30
CA ILE A 133 0.55 0.60 -12.32
C ILE A 133 -0.77 0.69 -13.11
N ASP A 134 -0.81 0.10 -14.30
CA ASP A 134 -2.03 0.07 -15.12
C ASP A 134 -3.18 -0.64 -14.39
N GLN A 135 -2.87 -1.69 -13.65
CA GLN A 135 -3.88 -2.39 -12.85
C GLN A 135 -4.41 -1.51 -11.71
N ILE A 136 -3.54 -0.86 -10.93
CA ILE A 136 -4.00 -0.07 -9.79
C ILE A 136 -4.78 1.17 -10.24
N ASP A 137 -4.41 1.77 -11.35
CA ASP A 137 -5.06 2.97 -11.92
C ASP A 137 -6.46 2.70 -12.51
N LYS A 138 -6.89 1.43 -12.61
CA LYS A 138 -8.28 1.05 -12.88
C LYS A 138 -9.24 1.43 -11.76
N ILE A 139 -8.72 1.58 -10.54
CA ILE A 139 -9.52 2.00 -9.40
C ILE A 139 -9.74 3.51 -9.51
N ASN A 140 -10.93 3.92 -9.90
CA ASN A 140 -11.29 5.34 -9.89
C ASN A 140 -11.86 5.68 -8.51
N LEU A 141 -11.10 6.40 -7.69
CA LEU A 141 -11.51 6.74 -6.34
C LEU A 141 -12.77 7.62 -6.30
N LEU A 142 -13.01 8.41 -7.35
CA LEU A 142 -14.17 9.30 -7.44
C LEU A 142 -15.50 8.53 -7.59
N ASP A 143 -15.47 7.30 -8.08
CA ASP A 143 -16.68 6.48 -8.24
C ASP A 143 -17.19 5.93 -6.89
N TYR A 144 -16.44 6.10 -5.81
CA TYR A 144 -16.71 5.52 -4.49
C TYR A 144 -16.72 6.56 -3.35
N CYS A 145 -16.67 7.86 -3.70
CA CYS A 145 -16.74 8.98 -2.75
C CYS A 145 -18.15 9.54 -2.61
#